data_0d491d8e33e3105d3fa6a1924347d22d
#
_entry.id   0d491d8e33e3105d3fa6a1924347d22d
#
_cell.length_a   1.000
_cell.length_b   1.000
_cell.length_c   1.000
_cell.angle_alpha   90.00
_cell.angle_beta   90.00
_cell.angle_gamma   90.00
#
_symmetry.space_group_name_H-M   'P 1'
#
loop_
_entity.id
_entity.type
_entity.pdbx_description
1 polymer ?
#
loop_
_entity_poly.entity_id
_entity_poly.type
_entity_poly.pdbx_seq_one_letter_code
_entity_poly.pdbx_strand_id
1 'polypeptide(L)'
;MRAIVVLVVLALASPVRAEKSETVSFGLAATGTAVSSTLVVAALLFHGEDDEFNKPVMIAGLASSVITPSLGHLYAEQWLTVGMGIRAAAGTLALLGFSRTQPAPCISDRNQNCPTTTGGGLTLVSLAAIAYIGGIAFDVRDSRDAARRYNKKHRAVLAPTAMSHGAGLSLAGRF
;
A
#
# COMPACT_ATOMS: atom_id res chain seq x y z
N MET A 1 3.56 29.26 -42.26
CA MET A 1 2.26 28.70 -41.83
C MET A 1 2.31 27.19 -41.60
N ARG A 2 2.89 26.35 -42.48
CA ARG A 2 2.92 24.88 -42.27
C ARG A 2 3.64 24.42 -41.01
N ALA A 3 4.74 25.07 -40.60
CA ALA A 3 5.48 24.73 -39.40
C ALA A 3 4.70 25.02 -38.09
N ILE A 4 3.87 26.07 -38.09
CA ILE A 4 3.03 26.43 -36.93
C ILE A 4 1.93 25.38 -36.71
N VAL A 5 1.36 24.87 -37.79
CA VAL A 5 0.32 23.82 -37.73
C VAL A 5 0.88 22.52 -37.18
N VAL A 6 2.11 22.14 -37.56
CA VAL A 6 2.78 20.96 -37.04
C VAL A 6 3.11 21.13 -35.55
N LEU A 7 3.54 22.33 -35.12
CA LEU A 7 3.83 22.62 -33.73
C LEU A 7 2.57 22.62 -32.85
N VAL A 8 1.46 23.15 -33.38
CA VAL A 8 0.15 23.12 -32.71
C VAL A 8 -0.38 21.69 -32.60
N VAL A 9 -0.24 20.87 -33.63
CA VAL A 9 -0.64 19.44 -33.59
C VAL A 9 0.21 18.65 -32.60
N LEU A 10 1.53 18.95 -32.51
CA LEU A 10 2.41 18.33 -31.49
C LEU A 10 2.11 18.83 -30.07
N ALA A 11 1.70 20.10 -29.92
CA ALA A 11 1.31 20.64 -28.60
C ALA A 11 -0.07 20.17 -28.14
N LEU A 12 -0.97 19.87 -29.09
CA LEU A 12 -2.30 19.27 -28.83
C LEU A 12 -2.25 17.74 -28.73
N ALA A 13 -1.13 17.11 -29.09
CA ALA A 13 -0.86 15.74 -28.70
C ALA A 13 -0.76 15.72 -27.17
N SER A 14 -1.94 15.68 -26.51
CA SER A 14 -2.02 15.41 -25.07
C SER A 14 -1.03 14.31 -24.73
N PRO A 15 -0.24 14.44 -23.66
CA PRO A 15 0.70 13.40 -23.32
C PRO A 15 -0.10 12.10 -23.25
N VAL A 16 0.15 11.22 -24.23
CA VAL A 16 -0.35 9.85 -24.18
C VAL A 16 0.14 9.36 -22.83
N ARG A 17 -0.76 9.21 -21.86
CA ARG A 17 -0.38 8.81 -20.50
C ARG A 17 0.43 7.55 -20.65
N ALA A 18 1.70 7.63 -20.30
CA ALA A 18 2.64 6.53 -20.47
C ALA A 18 2.07 5.28 -19.80
N GLU A 19 2.13 4.16 -20.49
CA GLU A 19 1.74 2.87 -19.92
C GLU A 19 2.48 2.64 -18.58
N LYS A 20 1.74 2.27 -17.56
CA LYS A 20 2.32 1.94 -16.26
C LYS A 20 2.95 0.56 -16.32
N SER A 21 4.22 0.45 -15.97
CA SER A 21 4.92 -0.83 -15.94
C SER A 21 4.45 -1.71 -14.79
N GLU A 22 4.05 -2.94 -15.08
CA GLU A 22 3.66 -3.95 -14.09
C GLU A 22 4.84 -4.30 -13.16
N THR A 23 6.05 -4.37 -13.73
CA THR A 23 7.27 -4.67 -12.96
C THR A 23 7.61 -3.55 -11.99
N VAL A 24 7.46 -2.29 -12.40
CA VAL A 24 7.68 -1.12 -11.54
C VAL A 24 6.64 -1.10 -10.42
N SER A 25 5.36 -1.34 -10.74
CA SER A 25 4.28 -1.41 -9.76
C SER A 25 4.55 -2.46 -8.68
N PHE A 26 4.91 -3.67 -9.09
CA PHE A 26 5.29 -4.75 -8.18
C PHE A 26 6.56 -4.43 -7.38
N GLY A 27 7.58 -3.89 -8.04
CA GLY A 27 8.83 -3.50 -7.40
C GLY A 27 8.62 -2.48 -6.29
N LEU A 28 7.80 -1.45 -6.53
CA LEU A 28 7.46 -0.45 -5.52
C LEU A 28 6.74 -1.05 -4.32
N ALA A 29 5.76 -1.95 -4.54
CA ALA A 29 5.06 -2.63 -3.47
C ALA A 29 6.00 -3.54 -2.65
N ALA A 30 6.82 -4.34 -3.31
CA ALA A 30 7.75 -5.26 -2.66
C ALA A 30 8.85 -4.51 -1.89
N THR A 31 9.47 -3.49 -2.51
CA THR A 31 10.51 -2.69 -1.86
C THR A 31 9.95 -1.90 -0.68
N GLY A 32 8.78 -1.28 -0.84
CA GLY A 32 8.11 -0.57 0.24
C GLY A 32 7.81 -1.49 1.44
N THR A 33 7.36 -2.73 1.17
CA THR A 33 7.14 -3.74 2.20
C THR A 33 8.45 -4.11 2.89
N ALA A 34 9.53 -4.35 2.14
CA ALA A 34 10.83 -4.69 2.71
C ALA A 34 11.37 -3.58 3.62
N VAL A 35 11.30 -2.32 3.18
CA VAL A 35 11.76 -1.16 3.96
C VAL A 35 10.97 -1.04 5.26
N SER A 36 9.64 -1.06 5.23
CA SER A 36 8.83 -0.94 6.44
C SER A 36 9.03 -2.11 7.41
N SER A 37 9.16 -3.33 6.89
CA SER A 37 9.45 -4.51 7.72
C SER A 37 10.82 -4.40 8.39
N THR A 38 11.83 -3.91 7.66
CA THR A 38 13.18 -3.68 8.22
C THR A 38 13.16 -2.65 9.34
N LEU A 39 12.40 -1.56 9.20
CA LEU A 39 12.24 -0.56 10.26
C LEU A 39 11.61 -1.14 11.53
N VAL A 40 10.56 -1.97 11.39
CA VAL A 40 9.93 -2.63 12.54
C VAL A 40 10.91 -3.59 13.23
N VAL A 41 11.62 -4.41 12.45
CA VAL A 41 12.63 -5.34 13.00
C VAL A 41 13.77 -4.58 13.65
N ALA A 42 14.26 -3.51 13.03
CA ALA A 42 15.30 -2.67 13.60
C ALA A 42 14.87 -2.06 14.94
N ALA A 43 13.62 -1.57 15.04
CA ALA A 43 13.10 -1.03 16.30
C ALA A 43 13.02 -2.07 17.42
N LEU A 44 12.83 -3.34 17.07
CA LEU A 44 12.81 -4.45 18.03
C LEU A 44 14.20 -4.91 18.44
N LEU A 45 15.20 -4.84 17.54
CA LEU A 45 16.56 -5.33 17.78
C LEU A 45 17.45 -4.28 18.44
N PHE A 46 17.26 -3.00 18.11
CA PHE A 46 18.07 -1.91 18.67
C PHE A 46 17.35 -1.28 19.88
N HIS A 47 17.65 -1.80 21.05
CA HIS A 47 17.21 -1.23 22.32
C HIS A 47 18.04 0.02 22.62
N GLY A 48 17.41 1.01 23.27
CA GLY A 48 18.10 2.17 23.82
C GLY A 48 18.91 1.81 25.09
N GLU A 49 19.66 2.78 25.62
CA GLU A 49 20.47 2.61 26.84
C GLU A 49 19.64 2.17 28.06
N ASP A 50 18.32 2.40 28.05
CA ASP A 50 17.39 2.07 29.15
C ASP A 50 16.58 0.78 28.90
N ASP A 51 17.05 -0.14 28.05
CA ASP A 51 16.32 -1.37 27.65
C ASP A 51 14.93 -1.12 27.04
N GLU A 52 14.58 0.13 26.73
CA GLU A 52 13.38 0.46 26.02
C GLU A 52 13.60 0.34 24.49
N PHE A 53 12.72 -0.37 23.80
CA PHE A 53 12.77 -0.39 22.34
C PHE A 53 12.52 1.01 21.76
N ASN A 54 13.13 1.28 20.60
CA ASN A 54 13.09 2.60 19.98
C ASN A 54 11.67 2.95 19.50
N LYS A 55 10.87 3.51 20.38
CA LYS A 55 9.45 3.89 20.14
C LYS A 55 9.25 4.73 18.87
N PRO A 56 10.06 5.77 18.58
CA PRO A 56 9.91 6.54 17.34
C PRO A 56 10.09 5.69 16.08
N VAL A 57 11.11 4.82 16.06
CA VAL A 57 11.38 3.94 14.91
C VAL A 57 10.26 2.90 14.75
N MET A 58 9.76 2.36 15.86
CA MET A 58 8.63 1.43 15.85
C MET A 58 7.37 2.09 15.28
N ILE A 59 7.03 3.29 15.73
CA ILE A 59 5.86 4.03 15.24
C ILE A 59 6.02 4.35 13.75
N ALA A 60 7.21 4.81 13.32
CA ALA A 60 7.50 5.07 11.91
C ALA A 60 7.40 3.79 11.06
N GLY A 61 7.94 2.68 11.53
CA GLY A 61 7.85 1.38 10.88
C GLY A 61 6.40 0.89 10.74
N LEU A 62 5.62 0.96 11.80
CA LEU A 62 4.21 0.57 11.79
C LEU A 62 3.36 1.50 10.90
N ALA A 63 3.53 2.81 11.00
CA ALA A 63 2.81 3.77 10.18
C ALA A 63 3.14 3.60 8.69
N SER A 64 4.42 3.46 8.35
CA SER A 64 4.87 3.23 6.98
C SER A 64 4.35 1.90 6.44
N SER A 65 4.30 0.85 7.25
CA SER A 65 3.85 -0.49 6.83
C SER A 65 2.37 -0.54 6.42
N VAL A 66 1.56 0.44 6.81
CA VAL A 66 0.17 0.56 6.34
C VAL A 66 0.14 1.03 4.88
N ILE A 67 1.04 1.93 4.48
CA ILE A 67 1.01 2.61 3.18
C ILE A 67 1.94 1.93 2.17
N THR A 68 3.16 1.58 2.57
CA THR A 68 4.23 1.18 1.65
C THR A 68 3.92 -0.06 0.80
N PRO A 69 3.21 -1.11 1.26
CA PRO A 69 2.82 -2.22 0.40
C PRO A 69 1.84 -1.81 -0.72
N SER A 70 1.13 -0.69 -0.54
CA SER A 70 0.21 -0.15 -1.54
C SER A 70 0.87 0.81 -2.54
N LEU A 71 2.18 1.06 -2.46
CA LEU A 71 2.89 1.97 -3.38
C LEU A 71 2.72 1.59 -4.85
N GLY A 72 2.65 0.28 -5.16
CA GLY A 72 2.36 -0.19 -6.50
C GLY A 72 0.99 0.25 -7.01
N HIS A 73 -0.02 0.27 -6.14
CA HIS A 73 -1.36 0.74 -6.45
C HIS A 73 -1.40 2.26 -6.59
N LEU A 74 -0.70 3.00 -5.71
CA LEU A 74 -0.56 4.46 -5.81
C LEU A 74 0.10 4.85 -7.14
N TYR A 75 1.12 4.11 -7.58
CA TYR A 75 1.71 4.27 -8.90
C TYR A 75 0.68 4.07 -10.01
N ALA A 76 -0.28 3.15 -9.86
CA ALA A 76 -1.39 2.91 -10.77
C ALA A 76 -2.60 3.87 -10.53
N GLU A 77 -2.43 4.94 -9.78
CA GLU A 77 -3.45 5.94 -9.44
C GLU A 77 -4.64 5.36 -8.65
N GLN A 78 -4.42 4.27 -7.92
CA GLN A 78 -5.41 3.68 -7.01
C GLN A 78 -5.04 4.01 -5.56
N TRP A 79 -5.74 4.97 -4.97
CA TRP A 79 -5.43 5.52 -3.64
C TRP A 79 -5.84 4.62 -2.48
N LEU A 80 -6.93 3.88 -2.66
CA LEU A 80 -7.45 2.96 -1.65
C LEU A 80 -7.41 1.53 -2.20
N THR A 81 -6.81 0.63 -1.43
CA THR A 81 -6.70 -0.78 -1.78
C THR A 81 -7.42 -1.64 -0.74
N VAL A 82 -7.87 -2.81 -1.17
CA VAL A 82 -8.48 -3.80 -0.26
C VAL A 82 -7.47 -4.21 0.81
N GLY A 83 -6.20 -4.42 0.43
CA GLY A 83 -5.15 -4.78 1.38
C GLY A 83 -4.88 -3.69 2.41
N MET A 84 -4.93 -2.40 2.03
CA MET A 84 -4.84 -1.28 2.97
C MET A 84 -6.00 -1.33 3.98
N GLY A 85 -7.23 -1.58 3.53
CA GLY A 85 -8.40 -1.73 4.41
C GLY A 85 -8.24 -2.89 5.40
N ILE A 86 -7.76 -4.04 4.93
CA ILE A 86 -7.49 -5.21 5.78
C ILE A 86 -6.43 -4.87 6.84
N ARG A 87 -5.34 -4.20 6.45
CA ARG A 87 -4.28 -3.81 7.40
C ARG A 87 -4.74 -2.79 8.43
N ALA A 88 -5.56 -1.82 8.04
CA ALA A 88 -6.14 -0.87 8.97
C ALA A 88 -7.06 -1.57 10.00
N ALA A 89 -7.92 -2.48 9.54
CA ALA A 89 -8.77 -3.27 10.40
C ALA A 89 -7.94 -4.19 11.33
N ALA A 90 -6.90 -4.84 10.82
CA ALA A 90 -6.00 -5.66 11.60
C ALA A 90 -5.24 -4.85 12.66
N GLY A 91 -4.77 -3.64 12.32
CA GLY A 91 -4.16 -2.71 13.28
C GLY A 91 -5.11 -2.36 14.43
N THR A 92 -6.37 -2.08 14.12
CA THR A 92 -7.40 -1.81 15.13
C THR A 92 -7.63 -3.03 16.04
N LEU A 93 -7.72 -4.23 15.46
CA LEU A 93 -7.86 -5.48 16.23
C LEU A 93 -6.64 -5.74 17.12
N ALA A 94 -5.44 -5.46 16.64
CA ALA A 94 -4.22 -5.56 17.45
C ALA A 94 -4.25 -4.63 18.65
N LEU A 95 -4.64 -3.37 18.47
CA LEU A 95 -4.78 -2.41 19.58
C LEU A 95 -5.81 -2.88 20.61
N LEU A 96 -6.95 -3.41 20.18
CA LEU A 96 -7.95 -3.98 21.08
C LEU A 96 -7.43 -5.24 21.78
N GLY A 97 -6.65 -6.07 21.11
CA GLY A 97 -5.98 -7.21 21.71
C GLY A 97 -4.98 -6.79 22.78
N PHE A 98 -4.10 -5.83 22.47
CA PHE A 98 -3.13 -5.29 23.42
C PHE A 98 -3.79 -4.66 24.65
N SER A 99 -4.87 -3.90 24.49
CA SER A 99 -5.59 -3.31 25.61
C SER A 99 -6.16 -4.36 26.59
N ARG A 100 -6.42 -5.56 26.10
CA ARG A 100 -6.91 -6.70 26.90
C ARG A 100 -5.78 -7.58 27.48
N THR A 101 -4.55 -7.42 27.01
CA THR A 101 -3.38 -8.14 27.55
C THR A 101 -2.71 -7.39 28.69
N GLN A 102 -3.02 -6.10 28.90
CA GLN A 102 -2.48 -5.34 30.00
C GLN A 102 -2.97 -5.93 31.32
N PRO A 103 -2.07 -6.38 32.21
CA PRO A 103 -2.49 -6.80 33.55
C PRO A 103 -3.12 -5.60 34.25
N ALA A 104 -4.28 -5.81 34.86
CA ALA A 104 -4.83 -4.80 35.75
C ALA A 104 -3.81 -4.47 36.85
N PRO A 105 -3.61 -3.19 37.24
CA PRO A 105 -2.67 -2.85 38.28
C PRO A 105 -3.07 -3.60 39.54
N CYS A 106 -2.25 -4.57 39.92
CA CYS A 106 -2.42 -5.30 41.18
C CYS A 106 -2.10 -4.35 42.32
N ILE A 107 -3.12 -3.83 42.96
CA ILE A 107 -2.96 -3.21 44.30
C ILE A 107 -2.58 -4.38 45.21
N SER A 108 -1.32 -4.40 45.64
CA SER A 108 -0.74 -5.44 46.46
C SER A 108 -1.42 -5.47 47.83
N ASP A 109 -2.55 -6.12 47.93
CA ASP A 109 -3.08 -6.60 49.16
C ASP A 109 -2.83 -8.13 49.23
N ARG A 110 -2.25 -8.58 50.28
CA ARG A 110 -1.40 -9.75 50.53
C ARG A 110 -1.95 -11.13 50.13
N ASN A 111 -3.09 -11.25 49.42
CA ASN A 111 -3.72 -12.55 49.14
C ASN A 111 -4.56 -12.62 47.84
N GLN A 112 -4.38 -11.72 46.87
CA GLN A 112 -5.13 -11.81 45.62
C GLN A 112 -4.26 -12.38 44.49
N ASN A 113 -4.67 -13.52 43.93
CA ASN A 113 -4.18 -14.04 42.68
C ASN A 113 -4.41 -12.97 41.59
N CYS A 114 -3.34 -12.26 41.22
CA CYS A 114 -3.42 -11.33 40.10
C CYS A 114 -3.90 -12.06 38.84
N PRO A 115 -4.92 -11.55 38.15
CA PRO A 115 -5.38 -12.21 36.92
C PRO A 115 -4.23 -12.23 35.92
N THR A 116 -3.76 -13.43 35.64
CA THR A 116 -2.86 -13.69 34.52
C THR A 116 -3.54 -13.27 33.23
N THR A 117 -2.76 -12.68 32.33
CA THR A 117 -3.13 -12.26 30.97
C THR A 117 -4.29 -13.07 30.40
N THR A 118 -5.39 -12.41 30.10
CA THR A 118 -6.57 -13.06 29.50
C THR A 118 -6.18 -13.60 28.13
N GLY A 119 -6.20 -14.93 27.95
CA GLY A 119 -5.82 -15.61 26.69
C GLY A 119 -6.53 -15.05 25.44
N GLY A 120 -7.70 -14.41 25.63
CA GLY A 120 -8.43 -13.73 24.56
C GLY A 120 -7.70 -12.55 23.92
N GLY A 121 -6.89 -11.80 24.67
CA GLY A 121 -6.10 -10.69 24.12
C GLY A 121 -5.02 -11.19 23.15
N LEU A 122 -4.29 -12.24 23.54
CA LEU A 122 -3.25 -12.85 22.70
C LEU A 122 -3.83 -13.44 21.40
N THR A 123 -4.99 -14.08 21.48
CA THR A 123 -5.71 -14.62 20.32
C THR A 123 -6.06 -13.52 19.34
N LEU A 124 -6.56 -12.36 19.81
CA LEU A 124 -6.87 -11.21 18.94
C LEU A 124 -5.62 -10.65 18.26
N VAL A 125 -4.52 -10.51 18.98
CA VAL A 125 -3.24 -10.06 18.42
C VAL A 125 -2.72 -11.02 17.35
N SER A 126 -2.82 -12.33 17.59
CA SER A 126 -2.40 -13.35 16.61
C SER A 126 -3.23 -13.30 15.34
N LEU A 127 -4.56 -13.20 15.46
CA LEU A 127 -5.46 -13.07 14.31
C LEU A 127 -5.19 -11.77 13.55
N ALA A 128 -4.96 -10.66 14.25
CA ALA A 128 -4.60 -9.40 13.66
C ALA A 128 -3.29 -9.50 12.86
N ALA A 129 -2.27 -10.17 13.39
CA ALA A 129 -1.00 -10.38 12.70
C ALA A 129 -1.18 -11.18 11.41
N ILE A 130 -1.96 -12.26 11.44
CA ILE A 130 -2.26 -13.07 10.24
C ILE A 130 -3.01 -12.24 9.20
N ALA A 131 -4.04 -11.50 9.60
CA ALA A 131 -4.80 -10.64 8.70
C ALA A 131 -3.93 -9.53 8.10
N TYR A 132 -3.02 -8.95 8.90
CA TYR A 132 -2.09 -7.92 8.46
C TYR A 132 -1.13 -8.44 7.38
N ILE A 133 -0.51 -9.60 7.61
CA ILE A 133 0.37 -10.25 6.63
C ILE A 133 -0.41 -10.60 5.36
N GLY A 134 -1.63 -11.12 5.51
CA GLY A 134 -2.53 -11.39 4.39
C GLY A 134 -2.83 -10.15 3.55
N GLY A 135 -3.07 -9.01 4.19
CA GLY A 135 -3.28 -7.71 3.52
C GLY A 135 -2.05 -7.24 2.74
N ILE A 136 -0.83 -7.44 3.28
CA ILE A 136 0.42 -7.15 2.57
C ILE A 136 0.55 -8.05 1.33
N ALA A 137 0.41 -9.36 1.51
CA ALA A 137 0.56 -10.33 0.42
C ALA A 137 -0.45 -10.06 -0.71
N PHE A 138 -1.68 -9.70 -0.34
CA PHE A 138 -2.72 -9.31 -1.29
C PHE A 138 -2.30 -8.08 -2.11
N ASP A 139 -1.88 -6.99 -1.46
CA ASP A 139 -1.51 -5.76 -2.16
C ASP A 139 -0.27 -5.96 -3.06
N VAL A 140 0.76 -6.66 -2.58
CA VAL A 140 1.95 -6.94 -3.40
C VAL A 140 1.58 -7.75 -4.64
N ARG A 141 0.72 -8.76 -4.50
CA ARG A 141 0.28 -9.57 -5.62
C ARG A 141 -0.60 -8.80 -6.60
N ASP A 142 -1.58 -8.04 -6.10
CA ASP A 142 -2.54 -7.29 -6.91
C ASP A 142 -1.94 -6.05 -7.57
N SER A 143 -0.77 -5.59 -7.13
CA SER A 143 -0.11 -4.40 -7.66
C SER A 143 0.17 -4.46 -9.17
N ARG A 144 0.50 -5.65 -9.71
CA ARG A 144 0.67 -5.88 -11.15
C ARG A 144 -0.65 -5.68 -11.90
N ASP A 145 -1.72 -6.25 -11.37
CA ASP A 145 -3.04 -6.15 -11.97
C ASP A 145 -3.59 -4.72 -11.86
N ALA A 146 -3.20 -3.96 -10.86
CA ALA A 146 -3.51 -2.54 -10.74
C ALA A 146 -2.92 -1.74 -11.93
N ALA A 147 -1.66 -1.98 -12.30
CA ALA A 147 -1.04 -1.37 -13.46
C ALA A 147 -1.74 -1.79 -14.77
N ARG A 148 -2.09 -3.07 -14.90
CA ARG A 148 -2.87 -3.57 -16.06
C ARG A 148 -4.24 -2.90 -16.17
N ARG A 149 -4.96 -2.78 -15.04
CA ARG A 149 -6.26 -2.10 -15.00
C ARG A 149 -6.15 -0.65 -15.41
N TYR A 150 -5.09 0.04 -14.93
CA TYR A 150 -4.80 1.41 -15.32
C TYR A 150 -4.58 1.52 -16.84
N ASN A 151 -3.68 0.71 -17.39
CA ASN A 151 -3.35 0.72 -18.81
C ASN A 151 -4.58 0.41 -19.68
N LYS A 152 -5.39 -0.59 -19.28
CA LYS A 152 -6.63 -0.93 -19.97
C LYS A 152 -7.64 0.23 -19.99
N LYS A 153 -7.71 0.98 -18.87
CA LYS A 153 -8.63 2.12 -18.74
C LYS A 153 -8.19 3.31 -19.60
N HIS A 154 -6.87 3.51 -19.72
CA HIS A 154 -6.29 4.69 -20.40
C HIS A 154 -5.69 4.37 -21.77
N ARG A 155 -6.01 3.21 -22.33
CA ARG A 155 -5.49 2.80 -23.64
C ARG A 155 -6.05 3.69 -24.72
N ALA A 156 -5.19 4.52 -25.33
CA ALA A 156 -5.49 5.24 -26.55
C ALA A 156 -5.07 4.38 -27.76
N VAL A 157 -5.94 4.25 -28.73
CA VAL A 157 -5.69 3.52 -29.98
C VAL A 157 -5.65 4.51 -31.12
N LEU A 158 -4.51 4.58 -31.80
CA LEU A 158 -4.38 5.26 -33.08
C LEU A 158 -4.90 4.30 -34.19
N ALA A 159 -5.99 4.66 -34.80
CA ALA A 159 -6.57 3.87 -35.91
C ALA A 159 -6.48 4.65 -37.22
N PRO A 160 -6.04 4.02 -38.30
CA PRO A 160 -6.16 4.63 -39.63
C PRO A 160 -7.65 4.78 -39.99
N THR A 161 -8.03 5.98 -40.40
CA THR A 161 -9.40 6.27 -40.86
C THR A 161 -9.37 6.65 -42.33
N ALA A 162 -10.24 6.04 -43.12
CA ALA A 162 -10.49 6.47 -44.48
C ALA A 162 -11.50 7.63 -44.48
N MET A 163 -11.13 8.73 -45.07
CA MET A 163 -11.99 9.89 -45.28
C MET A 163 -12.36 10.00 -46.78
N SER A 164 -13.46 10.65 -47.09
CA SER A 164 -13.93 10.80 -48.47
C SER A 164 -12.93 11.48 -49.43
N HIS A 165 -11.94 12.17 -48.91
CA HIS A 165 -10.89 12.86 -49.64
C HIS A 165 -9.47 12.53 -49.18
N GLY A 166 -9.24 11.37 -48.58
CA GLY A 166 -7.90 10.95 -48.15
C GLY A 166 -7.89 9.95 -46.99
N ALA A 167 -6.69 9.59 -46.55
CA ALA A 167 -6.47 8.77 -45.38
C ALA A 167 -6.06 9.67 -44.20
N GLY A 168 -6.63 9.44 -43.03
CA GLY A 168 -6.30 10.13 -41.78
C GLY A 168 -5.98 9.17 -40.66
N LEU A 169 -5.50 9.69 -39.51
CA LEU A 169 -5.33 8.95 -38.28
C LEU A 169 -6.35 9.47 -37.27
N SER A 170 -7.13 8.58 -36.68
CA SER A 170 -8.01 8.91 -35.57
C SER A 170 -7.43 8.37 -34.26
N LEU A 171 -7.53 9.16 -33.19
CA LEU A 171 -7.21 8.76 -31.84
C LEU A 171 -8.51 8.38 -31.15
N ALA A 172 -8.71 7.11 -30.87
CA ALA A 172 -9.83 6.60 -30.09
C ALA A 172 -9.32 6.10 -28.74
N GLY A 173 -9.93 6.54 -27.66
CA GLY A 173 -9.56 6.12 -26.30
C GLY A 173 -10.49 6.73 -25.26
N ARG A 174 -10.43 6.21 -24.02
CA ARG A 174 -11.02 6.85 -22.84
C ARG A 174 -9.94 7.69 -22.16
N PHE A 175 -10.20 8.96 -22.00
CA PHE A 175 -9.31 9.94 -21.39
C PHE A 175 -9.83 10.29 -19.99
#